data_f28d8508350b1a3e71d3827571663b13
#
_entry.id   f28d8508350b1a3e71d3827571663b13
#
_cell.length_a   1.000
_cell.length_b   1.000
_cell.length_c   1.000
_cell.angle_alpha   90.00
_cell.angle_beta   90.00
_cell.angle_gamma   90.00
#
_symmetry.space_group_name_H-M   'P 1'
#
loop_
_entity.id
_entity.type
_entity.pdbx_description
1 polymer ?
#
loop_
_entity_poly.entity_id
_entity_poly.type
_entity_poly.pdbx_seq_one_letter_code
_entity_poly.pdbx_strand_id
1 'polypeptide(L)'
;MKIVYISLFTVILFGCSNANTKSAFIGQAPRENIAPVGTISSESLYQLPDTFQTQDGKKVLLSSFKGKPTVIGMIFTHCTYACPRLTADIKNIEGKLSNEKNGVHFLLVSFDSERDLPDQLKKFAGAQQLDKNWTLLHGSTDAVRTLSVLLNVQFQKDASGNFSHSNIISVLDKKGVLAFQKEGLDDDPSEILSTIKGRE
;
A
#
# COMPACT_ATOMS: atom_id res chain seq x y z
N MET A 1 -81.59 30.51 -20.33
CA MET A 1 -80.89 30.45 -21.67
C MET A 1 -79.47 30.01 -21.41
N LYS A 2 -79.21 28.71 -21.56
CA LYS A 2 -77.90 28.16 -21.37
C LYS A 2 -77.30 27.73 -22.75
N ILE A 3 -76.33 28.42 -23.20
CA ILE A 3 -75.67 28.14 -24.46
C ILE A 3 -74.58 27.06 -24.17
N VAL A 4 -74.69 25.89 -24.82
CA VAL A 4 -73.79 24.79 -24.72
C VAL A 4 -72.82 24.92 -25.92
N TYR A 5 -71.57 25.17 -25.65
CA TYR A 5 -70.53 25.11 -26.68
C TYR A 5 -70.01 23.67 -26.79
N ILE A 6 -70.27 23.07 -27.96
CA ILE A 6 -69.66 21.78 -28.34
C ILE A 6 -68.31 22.06 -28.99
N SER A 7 -67.26 21.71 -28.30
CA SER A 7 -65.91 21.80 -28.79
C SER A 7 -65.57 20.54 -29.58
N LEU A 8 -65.34 20.72 -30.85
CA LEU A 8 -64.97 19.67 -31.81
C LEU A 8 -63.47 19.37 -31.64
N PHE A 9 -63.16 18.20 -31.09
CA PHE A 9 -61.80 17.75 -30.85
C PHE A 9 -61.32 17.05 -32.13
N THR A 10 -60.47 17.73 -32.91
CA THR A 10 -59.82 17.16 -34.08
C THR A 10 -58.64 16.29 -33.65
N VAL A 11 -58.79 14.98 -33.80
CA VAL A 11 -57.68 14.03 -33.57
C VAL A 11 -56.76 14.04 -34.75
N ILE A 12 -55.57 14.60 -34.61
CA ILE A 12 -54.49 14.50 -35.58
C ILE A 12 -53.67 13.23 -35.27
N LEU A 13 -53.79 12.23 -36.12
CA LEU A 13 -52.97 11.05 -36.11
C LEU A 13 -51.58 11.40 -36.68
N PHE A 14 -50.61 11.59 -35.79
CA PHE A 14 -49.21 11.63 -36.18
C PHE A 14 -48.70 10.20 -36.36
N GLY A 15 -48.37 9.86 -37.59
CA GLY A 15 -47.74 8.58 -37.89
C GLY A 15 -46.34 8.50 -37.27
N CYS A 16 -46.11 7.47 -36.51
CA CYS A 16 -44.77 7.13 -36.01
C CYS A 16 -43.91 6.69 -37.18
N SER A 17 -43.05 7.58 -37.66
CA SER A 17 -41.92 7.25 -38.50
C SER A 17 -40.88 6.51 -37.65
N ASN A 18 -40.61 5.28 -38.01
CA ASN A 18 -39.66 4.39 -37.35
C ASN A 18 -38.23 4.86 -37.70
N ALA A 19 -37.72 5.86 -36.95
CA ALA A 19 -36.33 6.25 -37.02
C ALA A 19 -35.49 5.21 -36.26
N ASN A 20 -34.85 4.35 -37.01
CA ASN A 20 -33.88 3.37 -36.55
C ASN A 20 -32.64 4.11 -36.03
N THR A 21 -32.72 4.63 -34.81
CA THR A 21 -31.59 5.19 -34.10
C THR A 21 -30.67 4.02 -33.76
N LYS A 22 -29.66 3.82 -34.60
CA LYS A 22 -28.47 3.03 -34.21
C LYS A 22 -27.93 3.68 -32.95
N SER A 23 -28.22 3.04 -31.81
CA SER A 23 -27.59 3.35 -30.54
C SER A 23 -26.07 3.22 -30.78
N ALA A 24 -25.40 4.37 -30.85
CA ALA A 24 -23.95 4.39 -30.85
C ALA A 24 -23.55 3.76 -29.50
N PHE A 25 -23.09 2.52 -29.56
CA PHE A 25 -22.34 1.93 -28.47
C PHE A 25 -21.18 2.89 -28.17
N ILE A 26 -21.32 3.66 -27.09
CA ILE A 26 -20.18 4.32 -26.47
C ILE A 26 -19.25 3.16 -26.16
N GLY A 27 -18.15 3.09 -26.92
CA GLY A 27 -17.13 2.07 -26.75
C GLY A 27 -16.74 2.09 -25.28
N GLN A 28 -17.04 1.00 -24.60
CA GLN A 28 -16.40 0.73 -23.31
C GLN A 28 -14.92 0.83 -23.62
N ALA A 29 -14.26 1.81 -23.00
CA ALA A 29 -12.81 1.83 -22.94
C ALA A 29 -12.37 0.41 -22.57
N PRO A 30 -11.35 -0.15 -23.23
CA PRO A 30 -10.86 -1.45 -22.86
C PRO A 30 -10.68 -1.42 -21.34
N ARG A 31 -11.34 -2.32 -20.63
CA ARG A 31 -10.97 -2.59 -19.23
C ARG A 31 -9.54 -3.02 -19.34
N GLU A 32 -8.63 -2.10 -19.01
CA GLU A 32 -7.26 -2.52 -18.75
C GLU A 32 -7.41 -3.72 -17.81
N ASN A 33 -6.96 -4.87 -18.28
CA ASN A 33 -6.79 -6.02 -17.42
C ASN A 33 -5.86 -5.53 -16.32
N ILE A 34 -6.46 -5.18 -15.16
CA ILE A 34 -5.70 -5.03 -13.93
C ILE A 34 -5.09 -6.40 -13.78
N ALA A 35 -3.80 -6.48 -14.07
CA ALA A 35 -3.05 -7.70 -13.93
C ALA A 35 -3.29 -8.21 -12.50
N PRO A 36 -3.53 -9.51 -12.31
CA PRO A 36 -3.72 -10.05 -10.97
C PRO A 36 -2.57 -9.59 -10.09
N VAL A 37 -2.87 -9.23 -8.84
CA VAL A 37 -1.89 -8.83 -7.81
C VAL A 37 -0.76 -9.86 -7.80
N GLY A 38 0.31 -9.62 -8.55
CA GLY A 38 1.37 -10.59 -8.87
C GLY A 38 2.22 -10.19 -10.06
N THR A 39 1.76 -9.28 -10.94
CA THR A 39 2.60 -8.72 -12.00
C THR A 39 3.28 -7.46 -11.47
N ILE A 40 4.32 -7.70 -10.73
CA ILE A 40 5.16 -6.72 -10.09
C ILE A 40 6.07 -6.10 -11.15
N SER A 41 6.17 -4.76 -11.14
CA SER A 41 7.16 -4.01 -11.90
C SER A 41 8.54 -4.67 -11.72
N SER A 42 9.28 -4.87 -12.83
CA SER A 42 10.65 -5.37 -12.80
C SER A 42 11.65 -4.34 -12.23
N GLU A 43 11.18 -3.18 -11.82
CA GLU A 43 12.02 -2.10 -11.30
C GLU A 43 12.26 -2.26 -9.81
N SER A 44 13.52 -2.12 -9.44
CA SER A 44 13.97 -2.24 -8.06
C SER A 44 13.70 -0.94 -7.29
N LEU A 45 13.10 -1.05 -6.10
CA LEU A 45 12.95 0.07 -5.16
C LEU A 45 14.30 0.62 -4.69
N TYR A 46 15.37 -0.13 -4.86
CA TYR A 46 16.73 0.32 -4.53
C TYR A 46 17.29 1.38 -5.51
N GLN A 47 16.55 1.70 -6.58
CA GLN A 47 16.86 2.82 -7.47
C GLN A 47 16.35 4.17 -6.96
N LEU A 48 15.51 4.18 -5.93
CA LEU A 48 15.04 5.42 -5.33
C LEU A 48 16.22 6.24 -4.80
N PRO A 49 16.39 7.48 -5.24
CA PRO A 49 17.48 8.35 -4.81
C PRO A 49 17.25 8.96 -3.43
N ASP A 50 16.07 8.74 -2.86
CA ASP A 50 15.65 9.36 -1.62
C ASP A 50 16.46 8.85 -0.44
N THR A 51 16.86 9.78 0.42
CA THR A 51 17.58 9.48 1.65
C THR A 51 16.61 9.37 2.81
N PHE A 52 16.73 8.28 3.56
CA PHE A 52 16.02 8.04 4.81
C PHE A 52 16.96 8.19 6.00
N GLN A 53 16.39 8.31 7.19
CA GLN A 53 17.13 8.34 8.45
C GLN A 53 16.70 7.15 9.32
N THR A 54 17.65 6.38 9.82
CA THR A 54 17.34 5.26 10.73
C THR A 54 16.95 5.76 12.12
N GLN A 55 16.41 4.89 12.96
CA GLN A 55 16.15 5.16 14.38
C GLN A 55 17.39 5.59 15.18
N ASP A 56 18.59 5.38 14.66
CA ASP A 56 19.86 5.81 15.26
C ASP A 56 20.42 7.10 14.60
N GLY A 57 19.61 7.79 13.78
CA GLY A 57 19.97 9.03 13.11
C GLY A 57 20.89 8.88 11.90
N LYS A 58 21.23 7.67 11.50
CA LYS A 58 22.05 7.40 10.31
C LYS A 58 21.28 7.68 9.03
N LYS A 59 21.88 8.43 8.10
CA LYS A 59 21.35 8.61 6.74
C LYS A 59 21.65 7.37 5.89
N VAL A 60 20.62 6.84 5.23
CA VAL A 60 20.73 5.65 4.38
C VAL A 60 19.88 5.81 3.13
N LEU A 61 20.26 5.12 2.06
CA LEU A 61 19.43 4.88 0.88
C LEU A 61 18.76 3.51 1.02
N LEU A 62 17.66 3.25 0.35
CA LEU A 62 17.08 1.91 0.30
C LEU A 62 18.05 0.88 -0.31
N SER A 63 18.93 1.31 -1.22
CA SER A 63 19.98 0.47 -1.78
C SER A 63 20.98 -0.07 -0.75
N SER A 64 21.06 0.49 0.44
CA SER A 64 21.88 -0.02 1.55
C SER A 64 21.43 -1.40 2.05
N PHE A 65 20.18 -1.79 1.74
CA PHE A 65 19.62 -3.10 2.09
C PHE A 65 19.77 -4.16 1.00
N LYS A 66 20.50 -3.85 -0.07
CA LYS A 66 20.76 -4.78 -1.17
C LYS A 66 21.53 -6.03 -0.70
N GLY A 67 21.24 -7.16 -1.33
CA GLY A 67 21.96 -8.42 -1.10
C GLY A 67 21.24 -9.40 -0.18
N LYS A 68 20.17 -8.96 0.50
CA LYS A 68 19.31 -9.82 1.32
C LYS A 68 17.84 -9.54 0.98
N PRO A 69 16.96 -10.54 1.08
CA PRO A 69 15.51 -10.28 1.08
C PRO A 69 15.15 -9.27 2.17
N THR A 70 14.17 -8.43 1.90
CA THR A 70 13.74 -7.39 2.82
C THR A 70 12.24 -7.51 3.05
N VAL A 71 11.84 -7.69 4.29
CA VAL A 71 10.43 -7.58 4.72
C VAL A 71 10.18 -6.13 5.14
N ILE A 72 9.21 -5.49 4.53
CA ILE A 72 8.93 -4.08 4.75
C ILE A 72 7.46 -3.85 5.09
N GLY A 73 7.20 -3.07 6.14
CA GLY A 73 5.89 -2.53 6.50
C GLY A 73 5.93 -1.01 6.64
N MET A 74 4.80 -0.36 6.42
CA MET A 74 4.66 1.08 6.66
C MET A 74 3.75 1.32 7.87
N ILE A 75 4.19 2.20 8.77
CA ILE A 75 3.56 2.43 10.08
C ILE A 75 3.52 3.92 10.42
N PHE A 76 2.91 4.27 11.56
CA PHE A 76 3.21 5.48 12.33
C PHE A 76 3.19 5.15 13.83
N THR A 77 4.08 5.78 14.59
CA THR A 77 4.34 5.34 15.97
C THR A 77 3.21 5.68 16.96
N HIS A 78 2.36 6.66 16.62
CA HIS A 78 1.21 7.07 17.43
C HIS A 78 -0.05 6.21 17.20
N CYS A 79 0.04 5.20 16.34
CA CYS A 79 -1.04 4.24 16.13
C CYS A 79 -1.16 3.31 17.35
N THR A 80 -2.36 3.21 17.91
CA THR A 80 -2.60 2.38 19.09
C THR A 80 -3.10 0.98 18.78
N TYR A 81 -3.43 0.67 17.52
CA TYR A 81 -4.02 -0.62 17.15
C TYR A 81 -3.32 -1.31 15.97
N ALA A 82 -3.48 -0.78 14.76
CA ALA A 82 -3.06 -1.50 13.55
C ALA A 82 -1.54 -1.65 13.43
N CYS A 83 -0.76 -0.60 13.70
CA CYS A 83 0.70 -0.64 13.54
C CYS A 83 1.40 -1.59 14.53
N PRO A 84 1.03 -1.65 15.82
CA PRO A 84 1.55 -2.69 16.73
C PRO A 84 1.23 -4.11 16.24
N ARG A 85 0.05 -4.36 15.67
CA ARG A 85 -0.34 -5.68 15.14
C ARG A 85 0.46 -6.02 13.88
N LEU A 86 0.55 -5.10 12.92
CA LEU A 86 1.40 -5.28 11.74
C LEU A 86 2.85 -5.58 12.12
N THR A 87 3.37 -4.88 13.14
CA THR A 87 4.71 -5.15 13.68
C THR A 87 4.80 -6.55 14.29
N ALA A 88 3.78 -6.98 15.03
CA ALA A 88 3.71 -8.32 15.61
C ALA A 88 3.65 -9.42 14.54
N ASP A 89 2.93 -9.20 13.45
CA ASP A 89 2.88 -10.13 12.31
C ASP A 89 4.26 -10.28 11.65
N ILE A 90 4.98 -9.17 11.44
CA ILE A 90 6.35 -9.23 10.91
C ILE A 90 7.30 -9.91 11.93
N LYS A 91 7.15 -9.69 13.23
CA LYS A 91 7.91 -10.45 14.27
C LYS A 91 7.60 -11.94 14.24
N ASN A 92 6.36 -12.34 13.98
CA ASN A 92 6.01 -13.75 13.80
C ASN A 92 6.73 -14.35 12.58
N ILE A 93 6.82 -13.61 11.47
CA ILE A 93 7.64 -14.01 10.31
C ILE A 93 9.11 -14.18 10.72
N GLU A 94 9.70 -13.20 11.40
CA GLU A 94 11.07 -13.28 11.92
C GLU A 94 11.29 -14.50 12.80
N GLY A 95 10.39 -14.75 13.74
CA GLY A 95 10.46 -15.89 14.65
C GLY A 95 10.44 -17.24 13.93
N LYS A 96 9.62 -17.36 12.86
CA LYS A 96 9.52 -18.58 12.05
C LYS A 96 10.71 -18.79 11.11
N LEU A 97 11.48 -17.78 10.81
CA LEU A 97 12.75 -17.90 10.06
C LEU A 97 13.87 -18.48 10.94
N SER A 98 13.74 -18.44 12.26
CA SER A 98 14.72 -19.02 13.19
C SER A 98 16.17 -18.57 12.90
N ASN A 99 17.05 -19.49 12.54
CA ASN A 99 18.45 -19.20 12.24
C ASN A 99 18.66 -18.42 10.92
N GLU A 100 17.70 -18.47 10.01
CA GLU A 100 17.75 -17.79 8.69
C GLU A 100 17.45 -16.28 8.82
N LYS A 101 16.89 -15.82 9.93
CA LYS A 101 16.51 -14.41 10.14
C LYS A 101 17.66 -13.41 9.95
N ASN A 102 18.90 -13.80 10.18
CA ASN A 102 20.08 -12.94 9.95
C ASN A 102 20.36 -12.72 8.45
N GLY A 103 19.76 -13.53 7.57
CA GLY A 103 19.77 -13.39 6.13
C GLY A 103 18.70 -12.46 5.57
N VAL A 104 17.87 -11.85 6.41
CA VAL A 104 16.73 -11.02 6.02
C VAL A 104 16.82 -9.66 6.71
N HIS A 105 16.45 -8.60 6.02
CA HIS A 105 16.23 -7.27 6.61
C HIS A 105 14.76 -7.09 6.98
N PHE A 106 14.50 -6.53 8.17
CA PHE A 106 13.16 -6.14 8.60
C PHE A 106 13.09 -4.61 8.68
N LEU A 107 12.27 -4.00 7.83
CA LEU A 107 12.13 -2.55 7.74
C LEU A 107 10.74 -2.11 8.15
N LEU A 108 10.67 -1.07 8.99
CA LEU A 108 9.45 -0.32 9.22
C LEU A 108 9.68 1.13 8.76
N VAL A 109 8.89 1.61 7.82
CA VAL A 109 8.99 2.98 7.34
C VAL A 109 7.81 3.78 7.86
N SER A 110 8.09 4.89 8.57
CA SER A 110 7.01 5.75 9.04
C SER A 110 6.48 6.62 7.90
N PHE A 111 5.15 6.71 7.82
CA PHE A 111 4.50 7.70 6.97
C PHE A 111 4.16 9.02 7.71
N ASP A 112 4.49 9.13 9.00
CA ASP A 112 4.37 10.38 9.77
C ASP A 112 5.70 11.13 9.81
N SER A 113 6.05 11.77 8.71
CA SER A 113 7.32 12.51 8.57
C SER A 113 7.46 13.69 9.53
N GLU A 114 6.39 14.14 10.20
CA GLU A 114 6.42 15.27 11.12
C GLU A 114 6.75 14.86 12.56
N ARG A 115 6.19 13.73 13.03
CA ARG A 115 6.25 13.31 14.43
C ARG A 115 7.21 12.15 14.67
N ASP A 116 7.36 11.27 13.70
CA ASP A 116 8.17 10.06 13.83
C ASP A 116 9.64 10.30 13.49
N LEU A 117 10.25 11.23 14.20
CA LEU A 117 11.69 11.50 14.13
C LEU A 117 12.49 10.30 14.67
N PRO A 118 13.80 10.18 14.40
CA PRO A 118 14.63 9.05 14.82
C PRO A 118 14.46 8.63 16.27
N ASP A 119 14.44 9.59 17.21
CA ASP A 119 14.27 9.28 18.63
C ASP A 119 12.90 8.65 18.95
N GLN A 120 11.86 9.08 18.24
CA GLN A 120 10.53 8.50 18.39
C GLN A 120 10.47 7.09 17.80
N LEU A 121 11.10 6.86 16.65
CA LEU A 121 11.24 5.53 16.06
C LEU A 121 12.03 4.60 17.00
N LYS A 122 13.08 5.11 17.66
CA LYS A 122 13.87 4.35 18.62
C LYS A 122 13.06 3.96 19.86
N LYS A 123 12.23 4.87 20.37
CA LYS A 123 11.28 4.55 21.46
C LYS A 123 10.28 3.48 21.05
N PHE A 124 9.72 3.58 19.85
CA PHE A 124 8.82 2.58 19.32
C PHE A 124 9.50 1.22 19.18
N ALA A 125 10.71 1.17 18.61
CA ALA A 125 11.48 -0.06 18.49
C ALA A 125 11.70 -0.73 19.85
N GLY A 126 12.05 0.03 20.89
CA GLY A 126 12.19 -0.45 22.26
C GLY A 126 10.88 -0.98 22.84
N ALA A 127 9.78 -0.23 22.69
CA ALA A 127 8.45 -0.64 23.15
C ALA A 127 7.95 -1.93 22.46
N GLN A 128 8.26 -2.11 21.18
CA GLN A 128 7.95 -3.32 20.41
C GLN A 128 8.98 -4.43 20.59
N GLN A 129 10.06 -4.21 21.38
CA GLN A 129 11.14 -5.19 21.61
C GLN A 129 11.77 -5.69 20.29
N LEU A 130 12.04 -4.78 19.37
CA LEU A 130 12.67 -5.08 18.08
C LEU A 130 14.19 -5.20 18.29
N ASP A 131 14.79 -6.23 17.72
CA ASP A 131 16.21 -6.49 17.86
C ASP A 131 17.03 -5.75 16.76
N LYS A 132 18.35 -6.03 16.71
CA LYS A 132 19.29 -5.39 15.77
C LYS A 132 19.04 -5.71 14.29
N ASN A 133 18.19 -6.69 13.97
CA ASN A 133 17.84 -7.03 12.58
C ASN A 133 16.80 -6.07 12.01
N TRP A 134 16.20 -5.24 12.87
CA TRP A 134 15.19 -4.28 12.49
C TRP A 134 15.79 -2.89 12.26
N THR A 135 15.33 -2.27 11.20
CA THR A 135 15.63 -0.87 10.90
C THR A 135 14.34 -0.10 10.71
N LEU A 136 14.17 0.96 11.48
CA LEU A 136 13.03 1.88 11.37
C LEU A 136 13.51 3.12 10.62
N LEU A 137 12.73 3.53 9.62
CA LEU A 137 13.10 4.59 8.72
C LEU A 137 12.15 5.78 8.82
N HIS A 138 12.72 6.95 8.99
CA HIS A 138 12.12 8.26 8.81
C HIS A 138 12.54 8.80 7.44
N GLY A 139 11.60 9.41 6.71
CA GLY A 139 11.86 10.06 5.42
C GLY A 139 11.15 11.39 5.30
N SER A 140 11.52 12.19 4.29
CA SER A 140 10.72 13.36 3.92
C SER A 140 9.33 12.92 3.46
N THR A 141 8.36 13.84 3.51
CA THR A 141 6.98 13.56 3.05
C THR A 141 6.95 13.05 1.62
N ASP A 142 7.79 13.59 0.73
CA ASP A 142 7.85 13.17 -0.67
C ASP A 142 8.48 11.79 -0.82
N ALA A 143 9.58 11.49 -0.12
CA ALA A 143 10.22 10.18 -0.12
C ALA A 143 9.27 9.09 0.38
N VAL A 144 8.56 9.37 1.46
CA VAL A 144 7.58 8.43 2.04
C VAL A 144 6.38 8.23 1.11
N ARG A 145 5.88 9.30 0.48
CA ARG A 145 4.78 9.21 -0.48
C ARG A 145 5.19 8.40 -1.72
N THR A 146 6.38 8.66 -2.26
CA THR A 146 6.91 7.91 -3.39
C THR A 146 7.01 6.42 -3.05
N LEU A 147 7.59 6.09 -1.89
CA LEU A 147 7.71 4.71 -1.46
C LEU A 147 6.33 4.04 -1.23
N SER A 148 5.37 4.76 -0.66
CA SER A 148 4.03 4.22 -0.42
C SER A 148 3.31 3.88 -1.73
N VAL A 149 3.45 4.72 -2.76
CA VAL A 149 2.89 4.45 -4.10
C VAL A 149 3.51 3.18 -4.70
N LEU A 150 4.84 3.05 -4.62
CA LEU A 150 5.55 1.88 -5.15
C LEU A 150 5.23 0.58 -4.38
N LEU A 151 4.90 0.68 -3.09
CA LEU A 151 4.47 -0.43 -2.26
C LEU A 151 2.94 -0.60 -2.23
N ASN A 152 2.18 0.16 -3.04
CA ASN A 152 0.71 0.14 -3.04
C ASN A 152 0.09 0.34 -1.64
N VAL A 153 0.77 1.08 -0.76
CA VAL A 153 0.28 1.42 0.57
C VAL A 153 -0.45 2.75 0.50
N GLN A 154 -1.74 2.73 0.72
CA GLN A 154 -2.53 3.96 0.82
C GLN A 154 -2.53 4.46 2.26
N PHE A 155 -2.36 5.75 2.45
CA PHE A 155 -2.51 6.38 3.76
C PHE A 155 -3.10 7.79 3.62
N GLN A 156 -3.86 8.19 4.63
CA GLN A 156 -4.47 9.52 4.71
C GLN A 156 -4.46 10.03 6.14
N LYS A 157 -3.92 11.23 6.35
CA LYS A 157 -3.94 11.93 7.64
C LYS A 157 -5.28 12.62 7.82
N ASP A 158 -5.92 12.43 8.96
CA ASP A 158 -7.15 13.12 9.34
C ASP A 158 -6.84 14.47 10.03
N ALA A 159 -7.89 15.25 10.32
CA ALA A 159 -7.76 16.55 10.98
C ALA A 159 -7.21 16.46 12.42
N SER A 160 -7.31 15.30 13.07
CA SER A 160 -6.77 15.05 14.42
C SER A 160 -5.30 14.59 14.39
N GLY A 161 -4.73 14.41 13.19
CA GLY A 161 -3.36 13.97 13.00
C GLY A 161 -3.19 12.45 13.07
N ASN A 162 -4.27 11.68 13.08
CA ASN A 162 -4.22 10.23 12.94
C ASN A 162 -4.21 9.83 11.46
N PHE A 163 -3.88 8.58 11.20
CA PHE A 163 -3.84 8.07 9.83
C PHE A 163 -4.77 6.87 9.69
N SER A 164 -5.53 6.85 8.60
CA SER A 164 -6.06 5.62 8.02
C SER A 164 -5.06 5.11 6.99
N HIS A 165 -4.80 3.81 6.94
CA HIS A 165 -3.83 3.23 6.02
C HIS A 165 -4.12 1.77 5.71
N SER A 166 -3.60 1.30 4.56
CA SER A 166 -3.55 -0.13 4.24
C SER A 166 -2.55 -0.83 5.15
N ASN A 167 -2.90 -2.04 5.62
CA ASN A 167 -1.99 -2.89 6.38
C ASN A 167 -1.37 -3.89 5.42
N ILE A 168 -0.21 -3.56 4.87
CA ILE A 168 0.46 -4.37 3.85
C ILE A 168 1.86 -4.74 4.35
N ILE A 169 2.17 -6.04 4.28
CA ILE A 169 3.52 -6.56 4.43
C ILE A 169 4.05 -6.86 3.02
N SER A 170 5.16 -6.24 2.66
CA SER A 170 5.82 -6.41 1.37
C SER A 170 7.13 -7.17 1.54
N VAL A 171 7.46 -8.04 0.61
CA VAL A 171 8.75 -8.73 0.54
C VAL A 171 9.47 -8.28 -0.72
N LEU A 172 10.65 -7.72 -0.54
CA LEU A 172 11.58 -7.42 -1.63
C LEU A 172 12.61 -8.54 -1.74
N ASP A 173 12.99 -8.85 -2.96
CA ASP A 173 14.11 -9.76 -3.20
C ASP A 173 15.47 -9.10 -2.91
N LYS A 174 16.57 -9.84 -3.07
CA LYS A 174 17.96 -9.36 -2.87
C LYS A 174 18.33 -8.14 -3.75
N LYS A 175 17.59 -7.91 -4.82
CA LYS A 175 17.77 -6.79 -5.76
C LYS A 175 16.84 -5.62 -5.49
N GLY A 176 15.90 -5.74 -4.52
CA GLY A 176 14.92 -4.73 -4.19
C GLY A 176 13.69 -4.72 -5.09
N VAL A 177 13.49 -5.79 -5.86
CA VAL A 177 12.27 -5.99 -6.64
C VAL A 177 11.19 -6.54 -5.73
N LEU A 178 9.99 -6.01 -5.82
CA LEU A 178 8.85 -6.47 -5.04
C LEU A 178 8.50 -7.91 -5.45
N ALA A 179 8.63 -8.83 -4.51
CA ALA A 179 8.49 -10.26 -4.71
C ALA A 179 7.14 -10.79 -4.28
N PHE A 180 6.58 -10.21 -3.22
CA PHE A 180 5.29 -10.63 -2.66
C PHE A 180 4.70 -9.50 -1.81
N GLN A 181 3.39 -9.44 -1.74
CA GLN A 181 2.66 -8.57 -0.82
C GLN A 181 1.50 -9.33 -0.20
N LYS A 182 1.26 -9.04 1.06
CA LYS A 182 0.08 -9.51 1.79
C LYS A 182 -0.61 -8.33 2.44
N GLU A 183 -1.90 -8.19 2.22
CA GLU A 183 -2.75 -7.22 2.87
C GLU A 183 -3.55 -7.92 3.98
N GLY A 184 -3.76 -7.22 5.08
CA GLY A 184 -4.47 -7.72 6.26
C GLY A 184 -3.59 -7.77 7.50
N LEU A 185 -4.20 -8.21 8.62
CA LEU A 185 -3.55 -8.43 9.91
C LEU A 185 -3.89 -9.82 10.42
N ASP A 186 -3.03 -10.38 11.26
CA ASP A 186 -3.17 -11.72 11.89
C ASP A 186 -3.26 -12.88 10.91
N ASP A 187 -2.64 -12.74 9.76
CA ASP A 187 -2.67 -13.73 8.69
C ASP A 187 -1.58 -14.79 8.80
N ASP A 188 -1.81 -15.94 8.16
CA ASP A 188 -0.80 -16.99 8.01
C ASP A 188 0.41 -16.50 7.22
N PRO A 189 1.63 -16.55 7.76
CA PRO A 189 2.85 -16.07 7.10
C PRO A 189 3.46 -17.07 6.10
N SER A 190 2.86 -18.22 5.85
CA SER A 190 3.44 -19.32 5.05
C SER A 190 3.89 -18.88 3.67
N GLU A 191 3.10 -18.06 2.96
CA GLU A 191 3.46 -17.57 1.62
C GLU A 191 4.64 -16.59 1.66
N ILE A 192 4.70 -15.71 2.68
CA ILE A 192 5.83 -14.81 2.89
C ILE A 192 7.09 -15.63 3.16
N LEU A 193 7.02 -16.62 4.03
CA LEU A 193 8.14 -17.50 4.38
C LEU A 193 8.63 -18.29 3.16
N SER A 194 7.73 -18.84 2.36
CA SER A 194 8.09 -19.56 1.12
C SER A 194 8.76 -18.63 0.11
N THR A 195 8.28 -17.39 -0.02
CA THR A 195 8.86 -16.38 -0.90
C THR A 195 10.28 -16.01 -0.47
N ILE A 196 10.51 -15.83 0.83
CA ILE A 196 11.84 -15.51 1.36
C ILE A 196 12.81 -16.66 1.08
N LYS A 197 12.42 -17.90 1.37
CA LYS A 197 13.25 -19.11 1.22
C LYS A 197 13.49 -19.52 -0.25
N GLY A 198 12.50 -19.32 -1.12
CA GLY A 198 12.57 -19.71 -2.53
C GLY A 198 13.37 -18.75 -3.42
N ARG A 199 13.91 -17.66 -2.87
CA ARG A 199 14.69 -16.63 -3.59
C ARG A 199 16.14 -16.52 -3.11
N GLU A 200 16.68 -17.59 -2.55
CA GLU A 200 18.08 -17.73 -2.23
C GLU A 200 18.99 -17.88 -3.45
#